data_ca84fd76aa4c010fbd3e0f6053b2ebe2
#
_entry.id   ca84fd76aa4c010fbd3e0f6053b2ebe2
#
_cell.length_a   1.000
_cell.length_b   1.000
_cell.length_c   1.000
_cell.angle_alpha   90.00
_cell.angle_beta   90.00
_cell.angle_gamma   90.00
#
_symmetry.space_group_name_H-M   'P 1'
#
loop_
_entity.id
_entity.type
_entity.pdbx_description
1 polymer ?
#
loop_
_entity_poly.entity_id
_entity_poly.type
_entity_poly.pdbx_seq_one_letter_code
_entity_poly.pdbx_strand_id
1 'polypeptide(L)'
;MNSYIYALGFFDGVHLGHQALLDAVKKLALPGARGVVTFLNHPDTLVLGQTPGLINTPQDRELLLKHYGMDKIVALPFDKKTQTTPWRDFLEDLLEHHGAAGFVCGEDFRFGARGAGNARLLAEFCREKGLPFAIVPEQTLGGSRISSTRIRKLLDDGDMEQAVACMGHPYILTGTVVHGHQLGRTLGIPTANLAFPKGLATPRFGVYGCTTCIDGKTYLAVTNLGTRPTVDGHHITVEPWILDYSGDLYGQTVTLEFRTFLRPERKFESLTELKTAIQANAQQLREQGKDFSGFLGARP
;
A
#
# COMPACT_ATOMS: atom_id res chain seq x y z
N MET A 1 -2.09 7.48 31.03
CA MET A 1 -1.70 7.40 29.61
C MET A 1 -2.45 6.23 28.98
N ASN A 2 -2.89 6.37 27.72
CA ASN A 2 -3.51 5.21 27.04
C ASN A 2 -2.41 4.14 26.79
N SER A 3 -2.75 2.90 27.04
CA SER A 3 -1.83 1.75 26.87
C SER A 3 -2.18 1.02 25.59
N TYR A 4 -1.17 0.72 24.76
CA TYR A 4 -1.35 0.11 23.44
C TYR A 4 -0.59 -1.21 23.31
N ILE A 5 -1.19 -2.19 22.64
CA ILE A 5 -0.47 -3.36 22.12
C ILE A 5 0.04 -3.02 20.73
N TYR A 6 1.33 -3.04 20.50
CA TYR A 6 1.93 -2.64 19.24
C TYR A 6 2.39 -3.81 18.38
N ALA A 7 1.94 -3.85 17.12
CA ALA A 7 2.64 -4.60 16.10
C ALA A 7 3.89 -3.85 15.64
N LEU A 8 5.03 -4.54 15.56
CA LEU A 8 6.30 -3.98 15.13
C LEU A 8 6.61 -4.40 13.68
N GLY A 9 6.85 -3.44 12.79
CA GLY A 9 7.16 -3.71 11.39
C GLY A 9 7.24 -2.48 10.51
N PHE A 10 7.67 -2.64 9.26
CA PHE A 10 7.67 -1.54 8.29
C PHE A 10 6.30 -1.40 7.59
N PHE A 11 5.56 -2.48 7.44
CA PHE A 11 4.19 -2.55 6.89
C PHE A 11 4.05 -2.05 5.45
N ASP A 12 5.09 -2.15 4.63
CA ASP A 12 5.01 -1.79 3.22
C ASP A 12 4.10 -2.76 2.45
N GLY A 13 3.01 -2.22 1.87
CA GLY A 13 1.97 -2.99 1.20
C GLY A 13 0.92 -3.61 2.12
N VAL A 14 1.00 -3.47 3.43
CA VAL A 14 0.06 -4.04 4.45
C VAL A 14 -0.49 -5.42 4.05
N HIS A 15 0.35 -6.25 3.46
CA HIS A 15 0.03 -7.56 2.89
C HIS A 15 -0.47 -8.57 3.94
N LEU A 16 -0.97 -9.75 3.52
CA LEU A 16 -1.55 -10.77 4.40
C LEU A 16 -0.63 -11.15 5.57
N GLY A 17 0.71 -11.17 5.38
CA GLY A 17 1.65 -11.36 6.49
C GLY A 17 1.60 -10.23 7.53
N HIS A 18 1.46 -8.98 7.08
CA HIS A 18 1.26 -7.84 7.99
C HIS A 18 -0.13 -7.89 8.65
N GLN A 19 -1.17 -8.24 7.91
CA GLN A 19 -2.53 -8.35 8.46
C GLN A 19 -2.60 -9.41 9.57
N ALA A 20 -1.87 -10.52 9.45
CA ALA A 20 -1.76 -11.51 10.52
C ALA A 20 -1.18 -10.92 11.83
N LEU A 21 -0.23 -9.97 11.73
CA LEU A 21 0.26 -9.22 12.90
C LEU A 21 -0.84 -8.33 13.49
N LEU A 22 -1.57 -7.59 12.63
CA LEU A 22 -2.66 -6.71 13.06
C LEU A 22 -3.79 -7.51 13.73
N ASP A 23 -4.10 -8.70 13.21
CA ASP A 23 -5.09 -9.60 13.81
C ASP A 23 -4.63 -10.16 15.16
N ALA A 24 -3.34 -10.43 15.32
CA ALA A 24 -2.78 -10.80 16.63
C ALA A 24 -2.87 -9.63 17.62
N VAL A 25 -2.65 -8.38 17.18
CA VAL A 25 -2.90 -7.20 18.04
C VAL A 25 -4.36 -7.13 18.46
N LYS A 26 -5.33 -7.33 17.55
CA LYS A 26 -6.77 -7.30 17.87
C LYS A 26 -7.18 -8.37 18.90
N LYS A 27 -6.48 -9.52 18.93
CA LYS A 27 -6.71 -10.58 19.91
C LYS A 27 -6.17 -10.25 21.30
N LEU A 28 -5.09 -9.46 21.39
CA LEU A 28 -4.45 -9.07 22.64
C LEU A 28 -4.97 -7.74 23.20
N ALA A 29 -5.43 -6.84 22.36
CA ALA A 29 -5.80 -5.46 22.70
C ALA A 29 -7.31 -5.25 22.64
N LEU A 30 -7.83 -4.47 23.58
CA LEU A 30 -9.20 -3.94 23.49
C LEU A 30 -9.30 -2.90 22.37
N PRO A 31 -10.52 -2.61 21.82
CA PRO A 31 -10.75 -1.47 20.95
C PRO A 31 -10.26 -0.17 21.60
N GLY A 32 -9.59 0.68 20.81
CA GLY A 32 -8.96 1.91 21.31
C GLY A 32 -7.54 1.74 21.85
N ALA A 33 -7.04 0.48 21.94
CA ALA A 33 -5.70 0.15 22.44
C ALA A 33 -4.82 -0.62 21.41
N ARG A 34 -5.18 -0.59 20.14
CA ARG A 34 -4.51 -1.30 19.03
C ARG A 34 -3.51 -0.39 18.36
N GLY A 35 -2.24 -0.75 18.36
CA GLY A 35 -1.18 0.08 17.83
C GLY A 35 -0.28 -0.58 16.82
N VAL A 36 0.42 0.25 16.06
CA VAL A 36 1.52 -0.13 15.17
C VAL A 36 2.70 0.81 15.39
N VAL A 37 3.90 0.24 15.46
CA VAL A 37 5.16 0.98 15.34
C VAL A 37 5.75 0.69 13.97
N THR A 38 6.01 1.74 13.20
CA THR A 38 6.57 1.67 11.86
C THR A 38 7.63 2.76 11.66
N PHE A 39 8.23 2.85 10.47
CA PHE A 39 9.21 3.87 10.14
C PHE A 39 8.71 4.79 9.02
N LEU A 40 9.10 6.07 9.09
CA LEU A 40 8.78 7.08 8.08
C LEU A 40 9.46 6.77 6.74
N ASN A 41 10.73 6.35 6.79
CA ASN A 41 11.56 6.01 5.64
C ASN A 41 12.00 4.54 5.71
N HIS A 42 12.30 3.96 4.53
CA HIS A 42 12.70 2.54 4.46
C HIS A 42 14.06 2.35 5.13
N PRO A 43 14.21 1.36 6.04
CA PRO A 43 15.48 1.08 6.72
C PRO A 43 16.65 0.85 5.76
N ASP A 44 16.42 0.17 4.63
CA ASP A 44 17.45 -0.12 3.62
C ASP A 44 18.05 1.13 2.99
N THR A 45 17.35 2.26 2.99
CA THR A 45 17.90 3.53 2.51
C THR A 45 19.17 3.90 3.27
N LEU A 46 19.19 3.71 4.59
CA LEU A 46 20.33 4.02 5.43
C LEU A 46 21.30 2.83 5.55
N VAL A 47 20.80 1.60 5.52
CA VAL A 47 21.61 0.38 5.73
C VAL A 47 22.36 -0.03 4.46
N LEU A 48 21.69 0.03 3.30
CA LEU A 48 22.22 -0.43 2.01
C LEU A 48 22.54 0.72 1.04
N GLY A 49 22.22 1.96 1.37
CA GLY A 49 22.37 3.12 0.49
C GLY A 49 21.42 3.10 -0.71
N GLN A 50 20.42 2.21 -0.72
CA GLN A 50 19.43 2.06 -1.78
C GLN A 50 18.03 2.08 -1.18
N THR A 51 17.15 2.89 -1.79
CA THR A 51 15.74 2.92 -1.39
C THR A 51 14.97 2.00 -2.36
N PRO A 52 14.48 0.83 -1.91
CA PRO A 52 13.55 0.07 -2.73
C PRO A 52 12.29 0.90 -2.94
N GLY A 53 11.70 0.84 -4.14
CA GLY A 53 10.41 1.47 -4.37
C GLY A 53 9.38 0.96 -3.37
N LEU A 54 8.67 1.86 -2.69
CA LEU A 54 7.63 1.49 -1.73
C LEU A 54 6.39 0.98 -2.46
N ILE A 55 5.67 0.02 -1.89
CA ILE A 55 4.38 -0.43 -2.42
C ILE A 55 3.30 0.63 -2.18
N ASN A 56 3.35 1.30 -1.03
CA ASN A 56 2.42 2.36 -0.67
C ASN A 56 3.14 3.63 -0.24
N THR A 57 2.55 4.79 -0.51
CA THR A 57 2.98 6.03 0.13
C THR A 57 2.83 5.92 1.66
N PRO A 58 3.54 6.73 2.47
CA PRO A 58 3.30 6.76 3.91
C PRO A 58 1.84 7.05 4.26
N GLN A 59 1.16 7.91 3.49
CA GLN A 59 -0.25 8.25 3.65
C GLN A 59 -1.17 7.07 3.35
N ASP A 60 -0.94 6.38 2.23
CA ASP A 60 -1.73 5.19 1.86
C ASP A 60 -1.52 4.05 2.87
N ARG A 61 -0.28 3.88 3.36
CA ARG A 61 0.04 2.90 4.41
C ARG A 61 -0.70 3.21 5.72
N GLU A 62 -0.74 4.47 6.13
CA GLU A 62 -1.51 4.91 7.30
C GLU A 62 -3.01 4.66 7.11
N LEU A 63 -3.54 4.96 5.92
CA LEU A 63 -4.93 4.71 5.57
C LEU A 63 -5.28 3.22 5.68
N LEU A 64 -4.43 2.35 5.13
CA LEU A 64 -4.60 0.90 5.22
C LEU A 64 -4.54 0.40 6.67
N LEU A 65 -3.57 0.85 7.45
CA LEU A 65 -3.46 0.46 8.86
C LEU A 65 -4.70 0.84 9.66
N LYS A 66 -5.25 2.04 9.43
CA LYS A 66 -6.51 2.47 10.03
C LYS A 66 -7.69 1.64 9.54
N HIS A 67 -7.76 1.34 8.23
CA HIS A 67 -8.79 0.46 7.66
C HIS A 67 -8.78 -0.92 8.32
N TYR A 68 -7.60 -1.46 8.61
CA TYR A 68 -7.46 -2.72 9.35
C TYR A 68 -7.64 -2.60 10.88
N GLY A 69 -8.12 -1.45 11.36
CA GLY A 69 -8.58 -1.25 12.74
C GLY A 69 -7.48 -0.92 13.74
N MET A 70 -6.41 -0.29 13.30
CA MET A 70 -5.39 0.24 14.21
C MET A 70 -5.76 1.65 14.68
N ASP A 71 -5.76 1.83 16.00
CA ASP A 71 -6.17 3.07 16.67
C ASP A 71 -5.00 4.07 16.75
N LYS A 72 -3.78 3.57 16.90
CA LYS A 72 -2.55 4.36 17.06
C LYS A 72 -1.46 3.90 16.08
N ILE A 73 -0.88 4.84 15.36
CA ILE A 73 0.27 4.59 14.48
C ILE A 73 1.42 5.47 14.96
N VAL A 74 2.52 4.84 15.36
CA VAL A 74 3.77 5.50 15.75
C VAL A 74 4.74 5.32 14.58
N ALA A 75 4.94 6.37 13.80
CA ALA A 75 5.89 6.39 12.70
C ALA A 75 7.18 7.08 13.14
N LEU A 76 8.22 6.29 13.38
CA LEU A 76 9.53 6.78 13.83
C LEU A 76 10.43 7.11 12.64
N PRO A 77 11.29 8.14 12.72
CA PRO A 77 12.33 8.32 11.71
C PRO A 77 13.35 7.17 11.84
N PHE A 78 13.72 6.57 10.69
CA PHE A 78 14.86 5.65 10.67
C PHE A 78 16.12 6.43 10.31
N ASP A 79 16.78 6.95 11.32
CA ASP A 79 18.00 7.75 11.25
C ASP A 79 19.18 7.04 11.92
N LYS A 80 20.35 7.69 11.99
CA LYS A 80 21.54 7.14 12.65
C LYS A 80 21.30 6.81 14.12
N LYS A 81 20.49 7.60 14.82
CA LYS A 81 20.14 7.35 16.23
C LYS A 81 19.36 6.04 16.34
N THR A 82 18.29 5.91 15.59
CA THR A 82 17.45 4.69 15.55
C THR A 82 18.27 3.48 15.13
N GLN A 83 19.14 3.61 14.10
CA GLN A 83 20.02 2.54 13.63
C GLN A 83 21.01 2.04 14.69
N THR A 84 21.45 2.89 15.62
CA THR A 84 22.44 2.55 16.66
C THR A 84 21.83 2.30 18.02
N THR A 85 20.51 2.50 18.20
CA THR A 85 19.81 2.24 19.47
C THR A 85 19.85 0.74 19.80
N PRO A 86 20.37 0.34 20.96
CA PRO A 86 20.31 -1.05 21.41
C PRO A 86 18.87 -1.58 21.41
N TRP A 87 18.70 -2.87 21.11
CA TRP A 87 17.36 -3.45 20.98
C TRP A 87 16.51 -3.32 22.26
N ARG A 88 17.14 -3.40 23.44
CA ARG A 88 16.46 -3.28 24.73
C ARG A 88 15.99 -1.84 24.96
N ASP A 89 16.86 -0.87 24.71
CA ASP A 89 16.56 0.56 24.86
C ASP A 89 15.43 0.98 23.90
N PHE A 90 15.38 0.40 22.70
CA PHE A 90 14.26 0.60 21.76
C PHE A 90 12.92 0.16 22.33
N LEU A 91 12.86 -1.01 22.98
CA LEU A 91 11.62 -1.49 23.61
C LEU A 91 11.26 -0.68 24.86
N GLU A 92 12.24 -0.28 25.66
CA GLU A 92 12.03 0.56 26.85
C GLU A 92 11.54 1.96 26.46
N ASP A 93 12.06 2.56 25.39
CA ASP A 93 11.57 3.84 24.85
C ASP A 93 10.09 3.74 24.44
N LEU A 94 9.69 2.64 23.81
CA LEU A 94 8.28 2.42 23.45
C LEU A 94 7.37 2.30 24.70
N LEU A 95 7.86 1.70 25.79
CA LEU A 95 7.11 1.64 27.04
C LEU A 95 6.97 3.02 27.68
N GLU A 96 8.07 3.77 27.76
CA GLU A 96 8.15 5.02 28.52
C GLU A 96 7.50 6.20 27.77
N HIS A 97 7.70 6.30 26.45
CA HIS A 97 7.31 7.49 25.69
C HIS A 97 6.12 7.27 24.75
N HIS A 98 5.81 6.01 24.37
CA HIS A 98 4.74 5.71 23.42
C HIS A 98 3.56 4.93 24.01
N GLY A 99 3.60 4.63 25.33
CA GLY A 99 2.52 3.94 26.03
C GLY A 99 2.37 2.47 25.59
N ALA A 100 3.47 1.82 25.23
CA ALA A 100 3.41 0.39 24.91
C ALA A 100 3.04 -0.42 26.18
N ALA A 101 2.16 -1.39 26.00
CA ALA A 101 1.72 -2.33 27.05
C ALA A 101 1.82 -3.78 26.57
N GLY A 102 2.42 -4.03 25.43
CA GLY A 102 2.67 -5.34 24.86
C GLY A 102 3.06 -5.24 23.39
N PHE A 103 3.52 -6.36 22.83
CA PHE A 103 4.12 -6.37 21.50
C PHE A 103 3.72 -7.58 20.67
N VAL A 104 3.62 -7.35 19.35
CA VAL A 104 3.44 -8.39 18.33
C VAL A 104 4.51 -8.21 17.26
N CYS A 105 5.18 -9.30 16.86
CA CYS A 105 6.08 -9.25 15.70
C CYS A 105 6.07 -10.56 14.91
N GLY A 106 6.62 -10.54 13.70
CA GLY A 106 6.89 -11.75 12.94
C GLY A 106 8.07 -12.55 13.49
N GLU A 107 8.13 -13.84 13.23
CA GLU A 107 9.22 -14.71 13.69
C GLU A 107 10.60 -14.34 13.11
N ASP A 108 10.61 -13.70 11.91
CA ASP A 108 11.83 -13.22 11.24
C ASP A 108 12.18 -11.76 11.58
N PHE A 109 11.37 -11.08 12.41
CA PHE A 109 11.54 -9.67 12.70
C PHE A 109 12.87 -9.36 13.39
N ARG A 110 13.55 -8.32 12.89
CA ARG A 110 14.82 -7.81 13.45
C ARG A 110 14.68 -6.33 13.80
N PHE A 111 15.25 -5.96 14.94
CA PHE A 111 15.20 -4.57 15.42
C PHE A 111 16.42 -4.21 16.28
N GLY A 112 16.54 -2.91 16.61
CA GLY A 112 17.67 -2.39 17.35
C GLY A 112 18.98 -2.39 16.55
N ALA A 113 20.05 -1.96 17.20
CA ALA A 113 21.35 -1.80 16.54
C ALA A 113 21.81 -3.06 15.81
N ARG A 114 22.10 -2.92 14.51
CA ARG A 114 22.53 -4.00 13.61
C ARG A 114 21.57 -5.20 13.56
N GLY A 115 20.27 -4.99 13.87
CA GLY A 115 19.29 -6.08 13.91
C GLY A 115 19.56 -7.12 15.01
N ALA A 116 20.21 -6.73 16.11
CA ALA A 116 20.55 -7.63 17.22
C ALA A 116 19.31 -8.15 17.95
N GLY A 117 18.24 -7.34 18.04
CA GLY A 117 16.94 -7.75 18.53
C GLY A 117 16.23 -8.71 17.56
N ASN A 118 15.50 -9.68 18.08
CA ASN A 118 14.74 -10.65 17.33
C ASN A 118 13.51 -11.12 18.12
N ALA A 119 12.65 -11.94 17.50
CA ALA A 119 11.42 -12.43 18.12
C ALA A 119 11.67 -13.15 19.47
N ARG A 120 12.75 -13.94 19.61
CA ARG A 120 13.11 -14.62 20.87
C ARG A 120 13.44 -13.61 21.98
N LEU A 121 14.30 -12.63 21.69
CA LEU A 121 14.68 -11.59 22.66
C LEU A 121 13.50 -10.70 23.05
N LEU A 122 12.59 -10.40 22.12
CA LEU A 122 11.34 -9.70 22.40
C LEU A 122 10.47 -10.51 23.36
N ALA A 123 10.30 -11.81 23.13
CA ALA A 123 9.54 -12.69 24.02
C ALA A 123 10.14 -12.79 25.42
N GLU A 124 11.48 -12.86 25.53
CA GLU A 124 12.20 -12.85 26.80
C GLU A 124 11.97 -11.55 27.57
N PHE A 125 12.12 -10.40 26.90
CA PHE A 125 11.85 -9.08 27.44
C PHE A 125 10.40 -8.94 27.95
N CYS A 126 9.43 -9.38 27.16
CA CYS A 126 8.02 -9.31 27.56
C CYS A 126 7.73 -10.18 28.80
N ARG A 127 8.29 -11.39 28.89
CA ARG A 127 8.15 -12.23 30.08
C ARG A 127 8.77 -11.57 31.30
N GLU A 128 9.97 -11.00 31.18
CA GLU A 128 10.65 -10.26 32.24
C GLU A 128 9.79 -9.10 32.79
N LYS A 129 9.15 -8.38 31.91
CA LYS A 129 8.32 -7.19 32.24
C LYS A 129 6.85 -7.55 32.56
N GLY A 130 6.43 -8.82 32.42
CA GLY A 130 5.02 -9.23 32.59
C GLY A 130 4.08 -8.68 31.51
N LEU A 131 4.58 -8.45 30.28
CA LEU A 131 3.82 -7.88 29.17
C LEU A 131 3.23 -8.96 28.27
N PRO A 132 2.00 -8.79 27.74
CA PRO A 132 1.46 -9.65 26.70
C PRO A 132 2.27 -9.52 25.41
N PHE A 133 2.44 -10.63 24.69
CA PHE A 133 3.09 -10.63 23.38
C PHE A 133 2.59 -11.78 22.50
N ALA A 134 2.78 -11.63 21.18
CA ALA A 134 2.61 -12.71 20.22
C ALA A 134 3.71 -12.68 19.16
N ILE A 135 4.18 -13.86 18.78
CA ILE A 135 5.06 -14.08 17.62
C ILE A 135 4.23 -14.76 16.54
N VAL A 136 4.15 -14.12 15.37
CA VAL A 136 3.32 -14.57 14.26
C VAL A 136 4.21 -15.28 13.24
N PRO A 137 3.86 -16.52 12.83
CA PRO A 137 4.62 -17.24 11.81
C PRO A 137 4.48 -16.60 10.43
N GLU A 138 5.43 -16.91 9.56
CA GLU A 138 5.40 -16.48 8.16
C GLU A 138 4.10 -16.94 7.47
N GLN A 139 3.55 -16.05 6.65
CA GLN A 139 2.37 -16.35 5.83
C GLN A 139 2.80 -16.73 4.42
N THR A 140 2.14 -17.72 3.84
CA THR A 140 2.41 -18.22 2.49
C THR A 140 1.17 -18.19 1.61
N LEU A 141 1.37 -18.04 0.31
CA LEU A 141 0.33 -18.18 -0.71
C LEU A 141 0.90 -18.97 -1.89
N GLY A 142 0.22 -20.06 -2.27
CA GLY A 142 0.71 -20.97 -3.31
C GLY A 142 2.06 -21.62 -2.97
N GLY A 143 2.29 -21.93 -1.69
CA GLY A 143 3.55 -22.55 -1.22
C GLY A 143 4.75 -21.61 -1.15
N SER A 144 4.59 -20.32 -1.48
CA SER A 144 5.65 -19.32 -1.44
C SER A 144 5.36 -18.25 -0.39
N ARG A 145 6.42 -17.80 0.31
CA ARG A 145 6.33 -16.73 1.31
C ARG A 145 5.70 -15.46 0.73
N ILE A 146 4.82 -14.82 1.48
CA ILE A 146 4.29 -13.49 1.21
C ILE A 146 5.27 -12.45 1.77
N SER A 147 5.74 -11.52 0.92
CA SER A 147 6.65 -10.45 1.33
C SER A 147 6.52 -9.24 0.41
N SER A 148 6.89 -8.05 0.89
CA SER A 148 6.94 -6.82 0.08
C SER A 148 7.84 -6.98 -1.16
N THR A 149 8.95 -7.73 -1.05
CA THR A 149 9.85 -8.03 -2.19
C THR A 149 9.13 -8.84 -3.27
N ARG A 150 8.37 -9.88 -2.89
CA ARG A 150 7.57 -10.67 -3.85
C ARG A 150 6.48 -9.81 -4.51
N ILE A 151 5.81 -8.97 -3.75
CA ILE A 151 4.77 -8.09 -4.27
C ILE A 151 5.34 -7.09 -5.26
N ARG A 152 6.49 -6.44 -4.97
CA ARG A 152 7.15 -5.53 -5.92
C ARG A 152 7.47 -6.22 -7.24
N LYS A 153 7.97 -7.47 -7.18
CA LYS A 153 8.22 -8.26 -8.38
C LYS A 153 6.94 -8.53 -9.18
N LEU A 154 5.85 -8.91 -8.52
CA LEU A 154 4.57 -9.15 -9.18
C LEU A 154 4.01 -7.88 -9.84
N LEU A 155 4.15 -6.71 -9.19
CA LEU A 155 3.79 -5.42 -9.77
C LEU A 155 4.62 -5.11 -11.02
N ASP A 156 5.94 -5.32 -10.97
CA ASP A 156 6.87 -5.10 -12.10
C ASP A 156 6.59 -6.06 -13.27
N ASP A 157 6.29 -7.32 -12.97
CA ASP A 157 5.90 -8.33 -13.97
C ASP A 157 4.49 -8.06 -14.58
N GLY A 158 3.66 -7.23 -13.93
CA GLY A 158 2.28 -6.95 -14.31
C GLY A 158 1.26 -8.00 -13.85
N ASP A 159 1.66 -8.90 -12.94
CA ASP A 159 0.77 -9.90 -12.35
C ASP A 159 -0.02 -9.27 -11.19
N MET A 160 -0.93 -8.35 -11.54
CA MET A 160 -1.71 -7.58 -10.57
C MET A 160 -2.60 -8.47 -9.73
N GLU A 161 -3.17 -9.53 -10.30
CA GLU A 161 -4.05 -10.46 -9.62
C GLU A 161 -3.32 -11.21 -8.49
N GLN A 162 -2.10 -11.69 -8.75
CA GLN A 162 -1.29 -12.32 -7.71
C GLN A 162 -0.77 -11.30 -6.68
N ALA A 163 -0.46 -10.07 -7.11
CA ALA A 163 -0.10 -9.00 -6.19
C ALA A 163 -1.26 -8.70 -5.22
N VAL A 164 -2.48 -8.54 -5.75
CA VAL A 164 -3.71 -8.35 -4.96
C VAL A 164 -3.95 -9.55 -4.03
N ALA A 165 -3.79 -10.79 -4.53
CA ALA A 165 -3.93 -11.99 -3.72
C ALA A 165 -2.91 -12.05 -2.56
N CYS A 166 -1.66 -11.64 -2.78
CA CYS A 166 -0.64 -11.54 -1.74
C CYS A 166 -0.92 -10.41 -0.74
N MET A 167 -1.44 -9.28 -1.22
CA MET A 167 -1.80 -8.15 -0.37
C MET A 167 -3.09 -8.41 0.42
N GLY A 168 -4.02 -9.23 -0.11
CA GLY A 168 -5.35 -9.40 0.47
C GLY A 168 -6.26 -8.16 0.30
N HIS A 169 -5.82 -7.22 -0.51
CA HIS A 169 -6.54 -5.99 -0.88
C HIS A 169 -6.00 -5.46 -2.22
N PRO A 170 -6.72 -4.56 -2.92
CA PRO A 170 -6.23 -3.94 -4.14
C PRO A 170 -4.93 -3.16 -3.91
N TYR A 171 -4.08 -3.07 -4.94
CA TYR A 171 -3.01 -2.07 -4.92
C TYR A 171 -3.63 -0.68 -4.97
N ILE A 172 -3.37 0.15 -3.97
CA ILE A 172 -3.94 1.51 -3.89
C ILE A 172 -2.93 2.57 -4.30
N LEU A 173 -3.43 3.59 -4.98
CA LEU A 173 -2.68 4.78 -5.35
C LEU A 173 -3.57 6.00 -5.15
N THR A 174 -3.19 6.84 -4.19
CA THR A 174 -3.89 8.09 -3.90
C THR A 174 -3.16 9.27 -4.52
N GLY A 175 -3.90 10.12 -5.22
CA GLY A 175 -3.34 11.33 -5.84
C GLY A 175 -4.37 12.42 -6.05
N THR A 176 -3.88 13.66 -6.21
CA THR A 176 -4.74 14.79 -6.58
C THR A 176 -4.92 14.81 -8.09
N VAL A 177 -6.16 15.03 -8.53
CA VAL A 177 -6.49 15.15 -9.94
C VAL A 177 -5.98 16.50 -10.48
N VAL A 178 -5.13 16.44 -11.49
CA VAL A 178 -4.52 17.61 -12.15
C VAL A 178 -5.00 17.75 -13.60
N HIS A 179 -4.81 18.93 -14.18
CA HIS A 179 -5.09 19.15 -15.59
C HIS A 179 -4.12 18.36 -16.47
N GLY A 180 -4.65 17.58 -17.42
CA GLY A 180 -3.89 16.90 -18.46
C GLY A 180 -4.16 17.49 -19.85
N HIS A 181 -3.67 16.82 -20.91
CA HIS A 181 -3.83 17.27 -22.30
C HIS A 181 -5.26 17.16 -22.87
N GLN A 182 -6.21 16.64 -22.10
CA GLN A 182 -7.65 16.53 -22.41
C GLN A 182 -7.98 15.79 -23.73
N LEU A 183 -7.04 15.01 -24.29
CA LEU A 183 -7.27 14.24 -25.54
C LEU A 183 -8.47 13.29 -25.40
N GLY A 184 -8.67 12.70 -24.23
CA GLY A 184 -9.82 11.84 -23.97
C GLY A 184 -11.17 12.53 -24.14
N ARG A 185 -11.28 13.84 -23.86
CA ARG A 185 -12.52 14.60 -24.09
C ARG A 185 -12.94 14.63 -25.57
N THR A 186 -11.99 14.78 -26.49
CA THR A 186 -12.28 14.79 -27.93
C THR A 186 -12.78 13.45 -28.45
N LEU A 187 -12.43 12.37 -27.73
CA LEU A 187 -12.87 11.00 -28.04
C LEU A 187 -14.19 10.62 -27.34
N GLY A 188 -14.73 11.49 -26.49
CA GLY A 188 -15.87 11.18 -25.61
C GLY A 188 -15.51 10.22 -24.46
N ILE A 189 -14.23 10.17 -24.07
CA ILE A 189 -13.66 9.31 -23.02
C ILE A 189 -12.90 10.25 -22.05
N PRO A 190 -13.58 11.00 -21.17
CA PRO A 190 -12.92 11.93 -20.28
C PRO A 190 -12.08 11.17 -19.24
N THR A 191 -10.77 11.42 -19.25
CA THR A 191 -9.83 10.86 -18.27
C THR A 191 -9.42 11.92 -17.25
N ALA A 192 -9.34 11.55 -15.99
CA ALA A 192 -8.61 12.31 -14.99
C ALA A 192 -7.10 12.09 -15.18
N ASN A 193 -6.28 12.93 -14.56
CA ASN A 193 -4.83 12.74 -14.53
C ASN A 193 -4.35 12.83 -13.09
N LEU A 194 -3.64 11.82 -12.62
CA LEU A 194 -3.01 11.80 -11.32
C LEU A 194 -1.49 11.75 -11.49
N ALA A 195 -0.77 12.48 -10.64
CA ALA A 195 0.67 12.36 -10.56
C ALA A 195 1.04 11.04 -9.87
N PHE A 196 1.98 10.28 -10.45
CA PHE A 196 2.52 9.10 -9.79
C PHE A 196 3.50 9.54 -8.69
N PRO A 197 3.31 9.11 -7.42
CA PRO A 197 4.17 9.53 -6.31
C PRO A 197 5.61 9.04 -6.50
N LYS A 198 6.59 9.92 -6.25
CA LYS A 198 8.01 9.54 -6.29
C LYS A 198 8.34 8.49 -5.24
N GLY A 199 9.23 7.57 -5.60
CA GLY A 199 9.72 6.53 -4.68
C GLY A 199 8.79 5.32 -4.51
N LEU A 200 7.67 5.26 -5.23
CA LEU A 200 6.87 4.04 -5.29
C LEU A 200 7.47 3.02 -6.28
N ALA A 201 7.26 1.74 -5.97
CA ALA A 201 7.44 0.66 -6.94
C ALA A 201 6.43 0.87 -8.08
N THR A 202 6.94 0.97 -9.30
CA THR A 202 6.11 1.22 -10.47
C THR A 202 5.56 -0.11 -10.98
N PRO A 203 4.23 -0.32 -11.00
CA PRO A 203 3.67 -1.47 -11.70
C PRO A 203 4.03 -1.42 -13.20
N ARG A 204 4.05 -2.58 -13.86
CA ARG A 204 4.27 -2.66 -15.30
C ARG A 204 3.38 -1.67 -16.04
N PHE A 205 3.95 -0.94 -17.00
CA PHE A 205 3.15 -0.01 -17.80
C PHE A 205 2.10 -0.74 -18.64
N GLY A 206 0.90 -0.17 -18.65
CA GLY A 206 -0.25 -0.77 -19.33
C GLY A 206 -1.59 -0.22 -18.86
N VAL A 207 -2.63 -0.91 -19.22
CA VAL A 207 -4.01 -0.57 -18.90
C VAL A 207 -4.52 -1.52 -17.81
N TYR A 208 -5.12 -0.93 -16.79
CA TYR A 208 -5.61 -1.63 -15.60
C TYR A 208 -7.11 -1.43 -15.41
N GLY A 209 -7.76 -2.45 -14.88
CA GLY A 209 -9.08 -2.36 -14.28
C GLY A 209 -8.95 -1.96 -12.82
N CYS A 210 -9.59 -0.85 -12.47
CA CYS A 210 -9.55 -0.28 -11.13
C CYS A 210 -10.97 -0.04 -10.60
N THR A 211 -11.08 0.16 -9.28
CA THR A 211 -12.22 0.80 -8.63
C THR A 211 -11.79 2.12 -8.00
N THR A 212 -12.75 3.02 -7.79
CA THR A 212 -12.58 4.24 -7.00
C THR A 212 -13.88 4.59 -6.30
N CYS A 213 -13.78 5.20 -5.13
CA CYS A 213 -14.95 5.67 -4.39
C CYS A 213 -15.02 7.20 -4.48
N ILE A 214 -16.16 7.73 -4.96
CA ILE A 214 -16.43 9.16 -5.05
C ILE A 214 -17.79 9.38 -4.38
N ASP A 215 -17.85 10.28 -3.41
CA ASP A 215 -19.06 10.61 -2.65
C ASP A 215 -19.80 9.37 -2.09
N GLY A 216 -19.03 8.39 -1.59
CA GLY A 216 -19.55 7.15 -1.02
C GLY A 216 -20.04 6.10 -2.02
N LYS A 217 -19.94 6.38 -3.33
CA LYS A 217 -20.30 5.44 -4.39
C LYS A 217 -19.06 4.90 -5.10
N THR A 218 -19.02 3.58 -5.29
CA THR A 218 -17.94 2.90 -6.02
C THR A 218 -18.20 2.94 -7.52
N TYR A 219 -17.15 3.31 -8.27
CA TYR A 219 -17.13 3.32 -9.72
C TYR A 219 -16.01 2.43 -10.24
N LEU A 220 -16.23 1.82 -11.41
CA LEU A 220 -15.18 1.16 -12.18
C LEU A 220 -14.35 2.22 -12.92
N ALA A 221 -13.06 1.98 -13.08
CA ALA A 221 -12.18 2.86 -13.84
C ALA A 221 -11.21 2.06 -14.71
N VAL A 222 -11.12 2.42 -15.99
CA VAL A 222 -10.07 1.94 -16.89
C VAL A 222 -8.90 2.91 -16.79
N THR A 223 -7.77 2.45 -16.24
CA THR A 223 -6.64 3.32 -15.90
C THR A 223 -5.44 2.99 -16.78
N ASN A 224 -4.96 3.97 -17.54
CA ASN A 224 -3.65 3.87 -18.21
C ASN A 224 -2.54 4.31 -17.24
N LEU A 225 -1.58 3.43 -16.99
CA LEU A 225 -0.31 3.73 -16.32
C LEU A 225 0.78 3.68 -17.38
N GLY A 226 1.43 4.81 -17.64
CA GLY A 226 2.40 4.91 -18.72
C GLY A 226 3.45 5.98 -18.48
N THR A 227 4.26 6.25 -19.50
CA THR A 227 5.26 7.31 -19.45
C THR A 227 5.02 8.34 -20.54
N ARG A 228 5.34 9.60 -20.23
CA ARG A 228 5.41 10.66 -21.21
C ARG A 228 6.82 11.26 -21.25
N PRO A 229 7.37 11.50 -22.45
CA PRO A 229 8.58 12.29 -22.58
C PRO A 229 8.36 13.72 -22.06
N THR A 230 9.31 14.24 -21.29
CA THR A 230 9.38 15.62 -20.84
C THR A 230 10.77 16.18 -21.13
N VAL A 231 10.94 17.49 -20.99
CA VAL A 231 12.25 18.14 -21.20
C VAL A 231 13.30 17.57 -20.22
N ASP A 232 12.88 17.17 -19.02
CA ASP A 232 13.75 16.64 -17.95
C ASP A 232 13.76 15.10 -17.87
N GLY A 233 13.25 14.37 -18.90
CA GLY A 233 13.23 12.90 -18.92
C GLY A 233 11.83 12.31 -19.14
N HIS A 234 11.49 11.24 -18.42
CA HIS A 234 10.20 10.59 -18.50
C HIS A 234 9.39 10.84 -17.21
N HIS A 235 8.14 11.27 -17.39
CA HIS A 235 7.19 11.39 -16.30
C HIS A 235 6.16 10.25 -16.35
N ILE A 236 5.96 9.56 -15.22
CA ILE A 236 4.94 8.52 -15.12
C ILE A 236 3.58 9.19 -15.00
N THR A 237 2.62 8.77 -15.83
CA THR A 237 1.26 9.27 -15.84
C THR A 237 0.27 8.19 -15.42
N VAL A 238 -0.75 8.58 -14.69
CA VAL A 238 -1.87 7.74 -14.29
C VAL A 238 -3.14 8.41 -14.79
N GLU A 239 -3.81 7.77 -15.76
CA GLU A 239 -4.93 8.37 -16.48
C GLU A 239 -6.17 7.47 -16.36
N PRO A 240 -6.96 7.57 -15.27
CA PRO A 240 -8.21 6.84 -15.12
C PRO A 240 -9.33 7.46 -15.94
N TRP A 241 -10.02 6.63 -16.72
CA TRP A 241 -11.36 6.88 -17.19
C TRP A 241 -12.35 6.24 -16.21
N ILE A 242 -13.04 7.07 -15.43
CA ILE A 242 -14.03 6.61 -14.45
C ILE A 242 -15.34 6.38 -15.19
N LEU A 243 -15.79 5.12 -15.23
CA LEU A 243 -16.97 4.73 -15.98
C LEU A 243 -18.24 5.23 -15.28
N ASP A 244 -19.20 5.72 -16.09
CA ASP A 244 -20.51 6.16 -15.62
C ASP A 244 -20.46 7.31 -14.59
N TYR A 245 -19.35 8.09 -14.60
CA TYR A 245 -19.17 9.31 -13.82
C TYR A 245 -19.05 10.55 -14.72
N SER A 246 -19.70 11.64 -14.35
CA SER A 246 -19.75 12.88 -15.14
C SER A 246 -19.45 14.15 -14.31
N GLY A 247 -18.93 14.02 -13.10
CA GLY A 247 -18.59 15.16 -12.25
C GLY A 247 -17.22 15.77 -12.56
N ASP A 248 -16.92 16.90 -11.93
CA ASP A 248 -15.61 17.54 -11.94
C ASP A 248 -14.78 17.05 -10.75
N LEU A 249 -13.59 16.54 -11.04
CA LEU A 249 -12.65 16.02 -10.03
C LEU A 249 -11.37 16.86 -9.90
N TYR A 250 -11.22 17.94 -10.65
CA TYR A 250 -10.00 18.76 -10.57
C TYR A 250 -9.75 19.29 -9.17
N GLY A 251 -8.50 19.13 -8.68
CA GLY A 251 -8.09 19.49 -7.34
C GLY A 251 -8.56 18.54 -6.24
N GLN A 252 -9.43 17.57 -6.54
CA GLN A 252 -9.88 16.58 -5.58
C GLN A 252 -8.83 15.45 -5.43
N THR A 253 -8.76 14.86 -4.24
CA THR A 253 -7.95 13.67 -3.98
C THR A 253 -8.77 12.43 -4.30
N VAL A 254 -8.24 11.58 -5.16
CA VAL A 254 -8.87 10.32 -5.59
C VAL A 254 -7.95 9.16 -5.24
N THR A 255 -8.51 8.09 -4.70
CA THR A 255 -7.81 6.82 -4.49
C THR A 255 -8.26 5.81 -5.53
N LEU A 256 -7.32 5.34 -6.34
CA LEU A 256 -7.52 4.25 -7.28
C LEU A 256 -7.14 2.92 -6.61
N GLU A 257 -7.98 1.94 -6.77
CA GLU A 257 -7.81 0.57 -6.30
C GLU A 257 -7.59 -0.35 -7.50
N PHE A 258 -6.33 -0.65 -7.82
CA PHE A 258 -5.94 -1.51 -8.94
C PHE A 258 -6.31 -2.96 -8.65
N ARG A 259 -7.02 -3.60 -9.56
CA ARG A 259 -7.58 -4.94 -9.41
C ARG A 259 -7.00 -5.96 -10.38
N THR A 260 -6.86 -5.57 -11.65
CA THR A 260 -6.50 -6.48 -12.74
C THR A 260 -5.67 -5.76 -13.80
N PHE A 261 -4.79 -6.51 -14.47
CA PHE A 261 -4.03 -6.02 -15.61
C PHE A 261 -4.78 -6.38 -16.90
N LEU A 262 -5.25 -5.40 -17.65
CA LEU A 262 -6.05 -5.65 -18.86
C LEU A 262 -5.18 -5.90 -20.09
N ARG A 263 -4.13 -5.10 -20.29
CA ARG A 263 -3.19 -5.24 -21.41
C ARG A 263 -1.96 -4.34 -21.25
N PRO A 264 -0.82 -4.65 -21.93
CA PRO A 264 0.31 -3.72 -22.04
C PRO A 264 -0.04 -2.46 -22.86
N GLU A 265 0.80 -1.42 -22.72
CA GLU A 265 0.75 -0.28 -23.62
C GLU A 265 1.02 -0.71 -25.06
N ARG A 266 0.33 -0.07 -26.02
CA ARG A 266 0.59 -0.24 -27.43
C ARG A 266 0.37 1.08 -28.18
N LYS A 267 1.03 1.25 -29.31
CA LYS A 267 0.75 2.34 -30.26
C LYS A 267 -0.48 2.01 -31.07
N PHE A 268 -1.23 3.02 -31.45
CA PHE A 268 -2.42 2.92 -32.31
C PHE A 268 -2.19 3.74 -33.58
N GLU A 269 -2.67 3.23 -34.69
CA GLU A 269 -2.52 3.88 -35.99
C GLU A 269 -3.50 5.05 -36.17
N SER A 270 -4.61 5.02 -35.43
CA SER A 270 -5.64 6.05 -35.47
C SER A 270 -6.31 6.29 -34.12
N LEU A 271 -6.92 7.49 -33.98
CA LEU A 271 -7.75 7.82 -32.81
C LEU A 271 -8.99 6.90 -32.69
N THR A 272 -9.50 6.43 -33.83
CA THR A 272 -10.64 5.50 -33.88
C THR A 272 -10.25 4.14 -33.30
N GLU A 273 -9.08 3.62 -33.67
CA GLU A 273 -8.56 2.38 -33.11
C GLU A 273 -8.31 2.49 -31.59
N LEU A 274 -7.71 3.60 -31.15
CA LEU A 274 -7.52 3.90 -29.72
C LEU A 274 -8.86 3.90 -28.98
N LYS A 275 -9.87 4.60 -29.51
CA LYS A 275 -11.21 4.67 -28.90
C LYS A 275 -11.84 3.27 -28.79
N THR A 276 -11.80 2.48 -29.85
CA THR A 276 -12.34 1.11 -29.87
C THR A 276 -11.66 0.24 -28.83
N ALA A 277 -10.32 0.33 -28.72
CA ALA A 277 -9.57 -0.43 -27.72
C ALA A 277 -9.92 -0.05 -26.27
N ILE A 278 -10.09 1.25 -26.00
CA ILE A 278 -10.49 1.73 -24.66
C ILE A 278 -11.91 1.26 -24.32
N GLN A 279 -12.84 1.31 -25.28
CA GLN A 279 -14.21 0.82 -25.10
C GLN A 279 -14.24 -0.69 -24.85
N ALA A 280 -13.42 -1.47 -25.57
CA ALA A 280 -13.28 -2.91 -25.33
C ALA A 280 -12.74 -3.21 -23.91
N ASN A 281 -11.75 -2.43 -23.44
CA ASN A 281 -11.28 -2.55 -22.05
C ASN A 281 -12.38 -2.22 -21.02
N ALA A 282 -13.22 -1.22 -21.29
CA ALA A 282 -14.33 -0.89 -20.40
C ALA A 282 -15.39 -2.01 -20.38
N GLN A 283 -15.69 -2.60 -21.54
CA GLN A 283 -16.60 -3.76 -21.60
C GLN A 283 -16.05 -4.96 -20.84
N GLN A 284 -14.79 -5.33 -21.08
CA GLN A 284 -14.10 -6.39 -20.35
C GLN A 284 -14.14 -6.13 -18.83
N LEU A 285 -13.85 -4.90 -18.39
CA LEU A 285 -13.87 -4.54 -16.98
C LEU A 285 -15.29 -4.62 -16.38
N ARG A 286 -16.34 -4.23 -17.11
CA ARG A 286 -17.73 -4.38 -16.65
C ARG A 286 -18.12 -5.86 -16.45
N GLU A 287 -17.59 -6.76 -17.27
CA GLU A 287 -17.84 -8.20 -17.14
C GLU A 287 -17.09 -8.81 -15.94
N GLN A 288 -15.80 -8.48 -15.80
CA GLN A 288 -14.94 -8.96 -14.71
C GLN A 288 -15.24 -8.26 -13.38
N GLY A 289 -15.61 -6.99 -13.43
CA GLY A 289 -15.76 -6.13 -12.26
C GLY A 289 -17.12 -6.19 -11.57
N LYS A 290 -18.01 -7.10 -11.96
CA LYS A 290 -19.35 -7.23 -11.34
C LYS A 290 -19.27 -7.46 -9.83
N ASP A 291 -18.22 -8.15 -9.38
CA ASP A 291 -17.99 -8.49 -7.98
C ASP A 291 -16.99 -7.54 -7.28
N PHE A 292 -16.51 -6.50 -7.99
CA PHE A 292 -15.59 -5.53 -7.39
C PHE A 292 -16.36 -4.54 -6.50
N SER A 293 -16.32 -4.77 -5.20
CA SER A 293 -16.75 -3.79 -4.20
C SER A 293 -15.65 -2.77 -3.94
N GLY A 294 -16.00 -1.54 -3.55
CA GLY A 294 -15.02 -0.58 -3.05
C GLY A 294 -14.34 -1.12 -1.80
N PHE A 295 -13.02 -1.05 -1.75
CA PHE A 295 -12.27 -1.53 -0.59
C PHE A 295 -12.18 -0.46 0.51
N LEU A 296 -11.75 0.76 0.18
CA LEU A 296 -11.61 1.86 1.13
C LEU A 296 -12.89 2.69 1.29
N GLY A 297 -13.79 2.66 0.30
CA GLY A 297 -15.03 3.44 0.30
C GLY A 297 -16.22 2.77 0.99
N ALA A 298 -16.17 1.48 1.23
CA ALA A 298 -17.18 0.76 1.98
C ALA A 298 -16.88 0.89 3.49
N ARG A 299 -17.18 2.06 4.08
CA ARG A 299 -17.40 2.12 5.53
C ARG A 299 -18.83 1.69 5.80
N PRO A 300 -19.06 0.75 6.76
CA PRO A 300 -20.38 0.45 7.24
C PRO A 300 -21.02 1.66 7.89
#